data_82b4b4f096e417e049af77b0bb35745e
#
_entry.id   82b4b4f096e417e049af77b0bb35745e
#
_cell.length_a   1.000
_cell.length_b   1.000
_cell.length_c   1.000
_cell.angle_alpha   90.00
_cell.angle_beta   90.00
_cell.angle_gamma   90.00
#
_symmetry.space_group_name_H-M   'P 1'
#
loop_
_entity.id
_entity.type
_entity.pdbx_description
1 polymer ?
#
loop_
_entity_poly.entity_id
_entity_poly.type
_entity_poly.pdbx_seq_one_letter_code
_entity_poly.pdbx_strand_id
1 'polypeptide(L)'
;GINAGSLEKSLLEKYKEPCPEALVESAVNNIKLLEDEDFFKFKISVKSSDVFLSTKAYRALSKVCDYPLHLGITEAGSLTTGSIKSSIGIGMLLMEGIGDTIRVSLSADPVEEIKVGYEILKSLNLRHKGVNIISCPSCARQGFPVIDTVKVLEEKLSHIKEPITLSIIGCVVNGPGE
;
A
#
# COMPACT_ATOMS: atom_id res chain seq x y z
N GLY A 1 -13.53 -0.79 -10.95
CA GLY A 1 -12.06 -0.61 -10.96
C GLY A 1 -11.50 -0.64 -12.37
N ILE A 2 -10.60 0.28 -12.66
CA ILE A 2 -9.88 0.37 -13.94
C ILE A 2 -8.48 -0.26 -13.74
N ASN A 3 -8.07 -1.09 -14.68
CA ASN A 3 -6.72 -1.67 -14.71
C ASN A 3 -6.04 -1.37 -16.04
N ALA A 4 -4.77 -1.01 -16.01
CA ALA A 4 -4.00 -0.70 -17.22
C ALA A 4 -3.98 -1.86 -18.23
N GLY A 5 -3.96 -3.11 -17.74
CA GLY A 5 -3.98 -4.31 -18.59
C GLY A 5 -5.33 -4.65 -19.23
N SER A 6 -6.39 -3.92 -18.89
CA SER A 6 -7.75 -4.17 -19.40
C SER A 6 -8.49 -2.88 -19.77
N LEU A 7 -7.75 -1.89 -20.28
CA LEU A 7 -8.35 -0.68 -20.83
C LEU A 7 -9.21 -0.97 -22.04
N GLU A 8 -10.23 -0.13 -22.24
CA GLU A 8 -11.15 -0.17 -23.38
C GLU A 8 -10.39 0.01 -24.71
N LYS A 9 -10.78 -0.74 -25.72
CA LYS A 9 -10.15 -0.70 -27.05
C LYS A 9 -10.11 0.71 -27.64
N SER A 10 -11.18 1.48 -27.48
CA SER A 10 -11.29 2.87 -27.96
C SER A 10 -10.22 3.78 -27.33
N LEU A 11 -9.91 3.60 -26.04
CA LEU A 11 -8.86 4.34 -25.36
C LEU A 11 -7.47 3.88 -25.80
N LEU A 12 -7.27 2.58 -26.02
CA LEU A 12 -6.02 2.06 -26.57
C LEU A 12 -5.77 2.53 -28.00
N GLU A 13 -6.82 2.67 -28.81
CA GLU A 13 -6.71 3.27 -30.16
C GLU A 13 -6.35 4.75 -30.11
N LYS A 14 -6.90 5.49 -29.13
CA LYS A 14 -6.65 6.92 -28.93
C LYS A 14 -5.25 7.19 -28.39
N TYR A 15 -4.86 6.50 -27.34
CA TYR A 15 -3.63 6.77 -26.59
C TYR A 15 -2.44 5.88 -26.99
N LYS A 16 -2.67 4.82 -27.78
CA LYS A 16 -1.70 3.83 -28.28
C LYS A 16 -1.18 2.86 -27.20
N GLU A 17 -1.06 3.33 -25.97
CA GLU A 17 -0.60 2.54 -24.82
C GLU A 17 -1.31 2.98 -23.52
N PRO A 18 -1.32 2.15 -22.47
CA PRO A 18 -1.79 2.57 -21.17
C PRO A 18 -0.95 3.72 -20.62
N CYS A 19 -1.61 4.86 -20.37
CA CYS A 19 -0.99 6.04 -19.78
C CYS A 19 -1.90 6.62 -18.68
N PRO A 20 -1.42 7.54 -17.82
CA PRO A 20 -2.23 8.12 -16.76
C PRO A 20 -3.51 8.75 -17.30
N GLU A 21 -3.44 9.46 -18.41
CA GLU A 21 -4.55 10.15 -19.05
C GLU A 21 -5.63 9.16 -19.52
N ALA A 22 -5.22 8.03 -20.12
CA ALA A 22 -6.15 6.97 -20.55
C ALA A 22 -6.88 6.33 -19.36
N LEU A 23 -6.15 6.07 -18.25
CA LEU A 23 -6.74 5.51 -17.03
C LEU A 23 -7.74 6.48 -16.38
N VAL A 24 -7.42 7.78 -16.36
CA VAL A 24 -8.30 8.81 -15.82
C VAL A 24 -9.53 8.99 -16.70
N GLU A 25 -9.39 9.04 -18.03
CA GLU A 25 -10.53 9.14 -18.96
C GLU A 25 -11.47 7.93 -18.80
N SER A 26 -10.92 6.71 -18.72
CA SER A 26 -11.72 5.52 -18.43
C SER A 26 -12.47 5.65 -17.10
N ALA A 27 -11.81 6.13 -16.04
CA ALA A 27 -12.43 6.32 -14.75
C ALA A 27 -13.57 7.34 -14.81
N VAL A 28 -13.35 8.49 -15.43
CA VAL A 28 -14.37 9.56 -15.58
C VAL A 28 -15.57 9.08 -16.41
N ASN A 29 -15.34 8.34 -17.48
CA ASN A 29 -16.43 7.76 -18.28
C ASN A 29 -17.28 6.78 -17.45
N ASN A 30 -16.65 5.92 -16.66
CA ASN A 30 -17.36 4.99 -15.78
C ASN A 30 -18.08 5.71 -14.61
N ILE A 31 -17.54 6.83 -14.10
CA ILE A 31 -18.22 7.67 -13.11
C ILE A 31 -19.53 8.20 -13.70
N LYS A 32 -19.47 8.81 -14.88
CA LYS A 32 -20.65 9.37 -15.56
C LYS A 32 -21.73 8.33 -15.78
N LEU A 33 -21.36 7.13 -16.22
CA LEU A 33 -22.33 6.04 -16.39
C LEU A 33 -23.06 5.69 -15.07
N LEU A 34 -22.39 5.73 -13.95
CA LEU A 34 -23.00 5.46 -12.65
C LEU A 34 -23.86 6.64 -12.17
N GLU A 35 -23.42 7.86 -12.42
CA GLU A 35 -24.17 9.08 -12.10
C GLU A 35 -25.46 9.19 -12.94
N ASP A 36 -25.40 8.82 -14.22
CA ASP A 36 -26.56 8.78 -15.12
C ASP A 36 -27.62 7.77 -14.65
N GLU A 37 -27.22 6.74 -13.87
CA GLU A 37 -28.10 5.76 -13.23
C GLU A 37 -28.44 6.13 -11.77
N ASP A 38 -28.22 7.36 -11.35
CA ASP A 38 -28.44 7.85 -9.98
C ASP A 38 -27.70 7.08 -8.88
N PHE A 39 -26.55 6.45 -9.23
CA PHE A 39 -25.76 5.66 -8.31
C PHE A 39 -24.46 6.39 -7.90
N PHE A 40 -24.42 6.89 -6.65
CA PHE A 40 -23.32 7.71 -6.12
C PHE A 40 -22.51 7.03 -5.01
N LYS A 41 -22.94 5.87 -4.52
CA LYS A 41 -22.27 5.15 -3.41
C LYS A 41 -21.25 4.15 -3.93
N PHE A 42 -20.15 4.63 -4.47
CA PHE A 42 -19.06 3.80 -4.98
C PHE A 42 -17.69 4.38 -4.64
N LYS A 43 -16.67 3.58 -4.82
CA LYS A 43 -15.26 3.97 -4.75
C LYS A 43 -14.55 3.59 -6.05
N ILE A 44 -13.48 4.29 -6.36
CA ILE A 44 -12.77 4.17 -7.63
C ILE A 44 -11.38 3.60 -7.40
N SER A 45 -10.92 2.75 -8.30
CA SER A 45 -9.52 2.33 -8.37
C SER A 45 -9.00 2.39 -9.80
N VAL A 46 -7.78 2.91 -9.95
CA VAL A 46 -7.02 2.95 -11.22
C VAL A 46 -5.68 2.28 -10.98
N LYS A 47 -5.56 1.02 -11.37
CA LYS A 47 -4.44 0.15 -11.00
C LYS A 47 -3.56 -0.19 -12.19
N SER A 48 -2.28 -0.34 -11.93
CA SER A 48 -1.29 -0.88 -12.84
C SER A 48 -0.29 -1.74 -12.07
N SER A 49 0.41 -2.60 -12.77
CA SER A 49 1.61 -3.30 -12.24
C SER A 49 2.85 -2.38 -12.22
N ASP A 50 2.82 -1.29 -12.97
CA ASP A 50 3.79 -0.21 -12.92
C ASP A 50 3.41 0.79 -11.82
N VAL A 51 4.32 0.98 -10.86
CA VAL A 51 4.11 1.85 -9.70
C VAL A 51 3.98 3.32 -10.12
N PHE A 52 4.79 3.77 -11.07
CA PHE A 52 4.77 5.16 -11.53
C PHE A 52 3.53 5.49 -12.34
N LEU A 53 3.12 4.58 -13.23
CA LEU A 53 1.87 4.73 -13.98
C LEU A 53 0.68 4.81 -13.03
N SER A 54 0.59 3.88 -12.07
CA SER A 54 -0.49 3.84 -11.09
C SER A 54 -0.54 5.12 -10.25
N THR A 55 0.60 5.55 -9.67
CA THR A 55 0.65 6.74 -8.82
C THR A 55 0.32 8.03 -9.59
N LYS A 56 0.81 8.18 -10.82
CA LYS A 56 0.45 9.32 -11.67
C LYS A 56 -1.04 9.35 -11.99
N ALA A 57 -1.64 8.20 -12.30
CA ALA A 57 -3.07 8.09 -12.57
C ALA A 57 -3.93 8.47 -11.35
N TYR A 58 -3.59 7.98 -10.15
CA TYR A 58 -4.30 8.35 -8.93
C TYR A 58 -4.16 9.84 -8.59
N ARG A 59 -2.96 10.43 -8.74
CA ARG A 59 -2.75 11.87 -8.56
C ARG A 59 -3.56 12.72 -9.54
N ALA A 60 -3.67 12.28 -10.78
CA ALA A 60 -4.48 12.96 -11.78
C ALA A 60 -5.97 12.81 -11.49
N LEU A 61 -6.42 11.60 -11.11
CA LEU A 61 -7.81 11.32 -10.77
C LEU A 61 -8.28 12.08 -9.54
N SER A 62 -7.45 12.20 -8.50
CA SER A 62 -7.80 12.94 -7.27
C SER A 62 -8.02 14.44 -7.48
N LYS A 63 -7.62 14.98 -8.63
CA LYS A 63 -7.85 16.38 -8.99
C LYS A 63 -9.16 16.61 -9.78
N VAL A 64 -9.77 15.55 -10.25
CA VAL A 64 -10.93 15.63 -11.16
C VAL A 64 -12.19 14.97 -10.58
N CYS A 65 -12.10 14.30 -9.43
CA CYS A 65 -13.27 13.76 -8.74
C CYS A 65 -13.06 13.69 -7.22
N ASP A 66 -14.16 13.78 -6.48
CA ASP A 66 -14.19 13.71 -5.01
C ASP A 66 -14.64 12.34 -4.48
N TYR A 67 -14.79 11.36 -5.35
CA TYR A 67 -15.16 9.99 -4.93
C TYR A 67 -14.02 9.30 -4.19
N PRO A 68 -14.33 8.47 -3.19
CA PRO A 68 -13.32 7.72 -2.45
C PRO A 68 -12.43 6.87 -3.37
N LEU A 69 -11.13 6.95 -3.15
CA LEU A 69 -10.12 6.23 -3.92
C LEU A 69 -9.67 4.95 -3.21
N HIS A 70 -9.70 3.85 -3.95
CA HIS A 70 -9.23 2.54 -3.50
C HIS A 70 -7.86 2.24 -4.10
N LEU A 71 -6.81 2.44 -3.31
CA LEU A 71 -5.44 2.29 -3.75
C LEU A 71 -5.00 0.83 -3.84
N GLY A 72 -4.11 0.55 -4.78
CA GLY A 72 -3.44 -0.74 -4.90
C GLY A 72 -2.58 -0.82 -6.15
N ILE A 73 -1.56 -1.66 -6.08
CA ILE A 73 -0.76 -2.07 -7.23
C ILE A 73 -1.25 -3.46 -7.62
N THR A 74 -1.65 -3.65 -8.87
CA THR A 74 -2.09 -4.96 -9.37
C THR A 74 -0.89 -5.78 -9.87
N GLU A 75 -1.01 -7.11 -9.85
CA GLU A 75 0.05 -8.00 -10.36
C GLU A 75 1.44 -7.66 -9.78
N ALA A 76 1.47 -7.35 -8.48
CA ALA A 76 2.68 -6.83 -7.85
C ALA A 76 3.81 -7.88 -7.73
N GLY A 77 3.45 -9.17 -7.72
CA GLY A 77 4.40 -10.28 -7.68
C GLY A 77 4.40 -11.06 -6.36
N SER A 78 5.51 -11.73 -6.07
CA SER A 78 5.70 -12.54 -4.85
C SER A 78 5.58 -11.71 -3.57
N LEU A 79 5.57 -12.39 -2.42
CA LEU A 79 5.53 -11.73 -1.11
C LEU A 79 6.54 -10.59 -0.99
N THR A 80 7.81 -10.82 -1.28
CA THR A 80 8.85 -9.80 -1.17
C THR A 80 8.68 -8.68 -2.20
N THR A 81 8.64 -9.04 -3.49
CA THR A 81 8.56 -8.04 -4.57
C THR A 81 7.26 -7.25 -4.53
N GLY A 82 6.15 -7.95 -4.29
CA GLY A 82 4.83 -7.33 -4.22
C GLY A 82 4.66 -6.42 -3.01
N SER A 83 5.24 -6.79 -1.86
CA SER A 83 5.25 -5.92 -0.67
C SER A 83 6.03 -4.63 -0.93
N ILE A 84 7.20 -4.72 -1.56
CA ILE A 84 8.01 -3.54 -1.90
C ILE A 84 7.24 -2.62 -2.86
N LYS A 85 6.73 -3.16 -3.97
CA LYS A 85 5.96 -2.38 -4.94
C LYS A 85 4.72 -1.72 -4.31
N SER A 86 3.97 -2.48 -3.53
CA SER A 86 2.77 -1.98 -2.84
C SER A 86 3.12 -0.90 -1.81
N SER A 87 4.19 -1.10 -1.04
CA SER A 87 4.66 -0.12 -0.06
C SER A 87 5.05 1.21 -0.73
N ILE A 88 5.76 1.15 -1.84
CA ILE A 88 6.14 2.34 -2.60
C ILE A 88 4.89 3.02 -3.17
N GLY A 89 4.08 2.30 -3.95
CA GLY A 89 2.96 2.90 -4.67
C GLY A 89 1.85 3.41 -3.75
N ILE A 90 1.42 2.61 -2.78
CA ILE A 90 0.41 3.01 -1.81
C ILE A 90 0.98 4.07 -0.86
N GLY A 91 2.22 3.89 -0.39
CA GLY A 91 2.87 4.81 0.53
C GLY A 91 3.03 6.21 -0.03
N MET A 92 3.49 6.36 -1.28
CA MET A 92 3.61 7.66 -1.96
C MET A 92 2.27 8.42 -1.96
N LEU A 93 1.17 7.74 -2.28
CA LEU A 93 -0.14 8.37 -2.36
C LEU A 93 -0.70 8.74 -0.98
N LEU A 94 -0.57 7.83 -0.01
CA LEU A 94 -1.03 8.10 1.36
C LEU A 94 -0.27 9.25 2.02
N MET A 95 1.04 9.41 1.75
CA MET A 95 1.83 10.56 2.22
C MET A 95 1.35 11.89 1.63
N GLU A 96 0.70 11.88 0.48
CA GLU A 96 0.10 13.04 -0.17
C GLU A 96 -1.37 13.25 0.23
N GLY A 97 -1.91 12.44 1.15
CA GLY A 97 -3.31 12.50 1.57
C GLY A 97 -4.29 11.91 0.53
N ILE A 98 -3.79 11.13 -0.43
CA ILE A 98 -4.60 10.51 -1.49
C ILE A 98 -4.90 9.07 -1.10
N GLY A 99 -6.19 8.71 -1.05
CA GLY A 99 -6.68 7.36 -0.85
C GLY A 99 -7.44 7.16 0.45
N ASP A 100 -8.53 6.39 0.38
CA ASP A 100 -9.47 6.15 1.46
C ASP A 100 -9.47 4.68 1.91
N THR A 101 -9.17 3.79 1.00
CA THR A 101 -9.01 2.36 1.27
C THR A 101 -7.84 1.80 0.47
N ILE A 102 -7.22 0.72 0.98
CA ILE A 102 -6.08 0.09 0.32
C ILE A 102 -6.34 -1.40 0.08
N ARG A 103 -5.68 -1.97 -0.94
CA ARG A 103 -5.52 -3.40 -1.16
C ARG A 103 -4.09 -3.70 -1.60
N VAL A 104 -3.46 -4.58 -0.87
CA VAL A 104 -2.21 -5.22 -1.30
C VAL A 104 -2.58 -6.46 -2.11
N SER A 105 -1.90 -6.71 -3.23
CA SER A 105 -2.11 -7.90 -4.08
C SER A 105 -0.79 -8.65 -4.20
N LEU A 106 -0.77 -9.89 -3.74
CA LEU A 106 0.43 -10.73 -3.70
C LEU A 106 0.14 -12.12 -4.29
N SER A 107 1.15 -12.70 -4.94
CA SER A 107 1.17 -14.12 -5.27
C SER A 107 1.63 -14.91 -4.02
N ALA A 108 0.80 -14.87 -2.95
CA ALA A 108 1.06 -15.46 -1.64
C ALA A 108 -0.27 -15.75 -0.92
N ASP A 109 -0.20 -16.29 0.30
CA ASP A 109 -1.40 -16.46 1.14
C ASP A 109 -2.12 -15.11 1.36
N PRO A 110 -3.45 -15.03 1.19
CA PRO A 110 -4.21 -13.79 1.39
C PRO A 110 -4.01 -13.13 2.76
N VAL A 111 -3.65 -13.88 3.79
CA VAL A 111 -3.34 -13.36 5.12
C VAL A 111 -2.10 -12.44 5.07
N GLU A 112 -1.14 -12.75 4.21
CA GLU A 112 0.07 -11.92 4.04
C GLU A 112 -0.28 -10.55 3.44
N GLU A 113 -1.26 -10.47 2.53
CA GLU A 113 -1.75 -9.18 1.99
C GLU A 113 -2.25 -8.25 3.12
N ILE A 114 -2.96 -8.81 4.10
CA ILE A 114 -3.47 -8.06 5.25
C ILE A 114 -2.33 -7.60 6.16
N LYS A 115 -1.35 -8.47 6.43
CA LYS A 115 -0.17 -8.11 7.23
C LYS A 115 0.60 -6.97 6.58
N VAL A 116 0.94 -7.10 5.31
CA VAL A 116 1.65 -6.05 4.54
C VAL A 116 0.85 -4.75 4.52
N GLY A 117 -0.46 -4.81 4.32
CA GLY A 117 -1.32 -3.63 4.36
C GLY A 117 -1.26 -2.89 5.70
N TYR A 118 -1.30 -3.62 6.82
CA TYR A 118 -1.15 -3.01 8.15
C TYR A 118 0.26 -2.46 8.39
N GLU A 119 1.30 -3.14 7.90
CA GLU A 119 2.68 -2.64 8.02
C GLU A 119 2.89 -1.32 7.26
N ILE A 120 2.31 -1.19 6.06
CA ILE A 120 2.31 0.07 5.31
C ILE A 120 1.65 1.19 6.14
N LEU A 121 0.45 0.93 6.69
CA LEU A 121 -0.29 1.93 7.46
C LEU A 121 0.41 2.29 8.79
N LYS A 122 1.03 1.32 9.46
CA LYS A 122 1.82 1.55 10.68
C LYS A 122 3.06 2.40 10.38
N SER A 123 3.79 2.06 9.32
CA SER A 123 5.00 2.79 8.92
C SER A 123 4.74 4.26 8.59
N LEU A 124 3.51 4.60 8.19
CA LEU A 124 3.06 5.96 7.91
C LEU A 124 2.31 6.62 9.09
N ASN A 125 2.26 5.98 10.25
CA ASN A 125 1.49 6.44 11.42
C ASN A 125 0.00 6.71 11.15
N LEU A 126 -0.58 6.07 10.13
CA LEU A 126 -1.98 6.24 9.76
C LEU A 126 -2.90 5.29 10.53
N ARG A 127 -2.41 4.12 10.88
CA ARG A 127 -3.16 3.13 11.65
C ARG A 127 -2.23 2.27 12.49
N HIS A 128 -2.56 2.14 13.76
CA HIS A 128 -1.81 1.30 14.70
C HIS A 128 -2.65 0.08 15.06
N LYS A 129 -2.09 -1.11 14.88
CA LYS A 129 -2.67 -2.38 15.33
C LYS A 129 -1.55 -3.34 15.68
N GLY A 130 -1.60 -3.85 16.91
CA GLY A 130 -0.60 -4.79 17.39
C GLY A 130 0.73 -4.15 17.77
N VAL A 131 1.71 -4.99 18.01
CA VAL A 131 3.03 -4.54 18.43
C VAL A 131 3.86 -4.07 17.24
N ASN A 132 4.39 -2.86 17.35
CA ASN A 132 5.39 -2.32 16.42
C ASN A 132 6.76 -2.56 17.03
N ILE A 133 7.56 -3.43 16.43
CA ILE A 133 8.92 -3.73 16.91
C ILE A 133 9.92 -2.87 16.16
N ILE A 134 10.61 -2.03 16.90
CA ILE A 134 11.77 -1.26 16.42
C ILE A 134 13.01 -2.00 16.90
N SER A 135 13.90 -2.38 16.02
CA SER A 135 15.13 -3.08 16.39
C SER A 135 16.35 -2.49 15.72
N CYS A 136 17.45 -2.48 16.42
CA CYS A 136 18.73 -2.12 15.83
C CYS A 136 19.23 -3.26 14.92
N PRO A 137 20.03 -2.97 13.89
CA PRO A 137 20.68 -4.00 13.09
C PRO A 137 21.71 -4.77 13.93
N SER A 138 21.98 -6.02 13.54
CA SER A 138 23.06 -6.80 14.13
C SER A 138 24.40 -6.11 13.89
N CYS A 139 25.20 -5.93 14.93
CA CYS A 139 26.55 -5.33 14.86
C CYS A 139 27.49 -5.93 15.91
N ALA A 140 28.79 -5.62 15.81
CA ALA A 140 29.82 -6.15 16.70
C ALA A 140 29.65 -5.73 18.19
N ARG A 141 28.81 -4.74 18.47
CA ARG A 141 28.54 -4.26 19.84
C ARG A 141 27.34 -4.91 20.52
N GLN A 142 26.62 -5.80 19.83
CA GLN A 142 25.45 -6.44 20.41
C GLN A 142 25.82 -7.35 21.60
N GLY A 143 25.07 -7.26 22.68
CA GLY A 143 25.23 -8.08 23.89
C GLY A 143 24.34 -9.33 23.90
N PHE A 144 23.43 -9.48 22.93
CA PHE A 144 22.54 -10.63 22.78
C PHE A 144 22.11 -10.78 21.29
N PRO A 145 21.58 -11.95 20.89
CA PRO A 145 21.19 -12.21 19.50
C PRO A 145 19.88 -11.47 19.14
N VAL A 146 20.00 -10.22 18.67
CA VAL A 146 18.87 -9.34 18.34
C VAL A 146 17.95 -9.97 17.31
N ILE A 147 18.49 -10.53 16.23
CA ILE A 147 17.69 -11.13 15.13
C ILE A 147 16.78 -12.25 15.65
N ASP A 148 17.33 -13.18 16.42
CA ASP A 148 16.55 -14.29 16.95
C ASP A 148 15.53 -13.82 18.00
N THR A 149 15.90 -12.84 18.82
CA THR A 149 15.01 -12.22 19.80
C THR A 149 13.81 -11.57 19.12
N VAL A 150 14.05 -10.79 18.05
CA VAL A 150 12.97 -10.13 17.28
C VAL A 150 12.02 -11.17 16.70
N LYS A 151 12.52 -12.22 16.04
CA LYS A 151 11.68 -13.30 15.50
C LYS A 151 10.78 -13.94 16.53
N VAL A 152 11.35 -14.29 17.70
CA VAL A 152 10.59 -14.90 18.79
C VAL A 152 9.53 -13.94 19.34
N LEU A 153 9.84 -12.65 19.42
CA LEU A 153 8.89 -11.65 19.91
C LEU A 153 7.77 -11.37 18.89
N GLU A 154 8.07 -11.27 17.60
CA GLU A 154 7.06 -11.15 16.54
C GLU A 154 6.03 -12.29 16.62
N GLU A 155 6.51 -13.52 16.77
CA GLU A 155 5.64 -14.69 16.91
C GLU A 155 4.82 -14.65 18.20
N LYS A 156 5.47 -14.46 19.34
CA LYS A 156 4.82 -14.47 20.66
C LYS A 156 3.86 -13.32 20.89
N LEU A 157 4.12 -12.16 20.31
CA LEU A 157 3.30 -10.96 20.48
C LEU A 157 2.25 -10.78 19.37
N SER A 158 2.18 -11.69 18.41
CA SER A 158 1.24 -11.62 17.27
C SER A 158 -0.24 -11.59 17.67
N HIS A 159 -0.58 -12.09 18.85
CA HIS A 159 -1.94 -12.10 19.40
C HIS A 159 -2.36 -10.75 19.99
N ILE A 160 -1.43 -9.87 20.32
CA ILE A 160 -1.70 -8.55 20.89
C ILE A 160 -2.26 -7.65 19.80
N LYS A 161 -3.41 -7.04 20.03
CA LYS A 161 -4.10 -6.16 19.08
C LYS A 161 -3.95 -4.70 19.45
N GLU A 162 -3.64 -4.41 20.69
CA GLU A 162 -3.42 -3.06 21.21
C GLU A 162 -2.15 -2.47 20.59
N PRO A 163 -2.16 -1.17 20.26
CA PRO A 163 -1.00 -0.50 19.70
C PRO A 163 0.10 -0.32 20.77
N ILE A 164 1.18 -1.06 20.63
CA ILE A 164 2.35 -0.99 21.52
C ILE A 164 3.59 -0.84 20.64
N THR A 165 4.48 0.07 20.99
CA THR A 165 5.82 0.15 20.39
C THR A 165 6.82 -0.49 21.33
N LEU A 166 7.56 -1.47 20.81
CA LEU A 166 8.60 -2.21 21.54
C LEU A 166 9.95 -1.99 20.85
N SER A 167 10.91 -1.45 21.60
CA SER A 167 12.27 -1.20 21.10
C SER A 167 13.21 -2.31 21.57
N ILE A 168 13.90 -2.96 20.63
CA ILE A 168 14.88 -4.02 20.90
C ILE A 168 16.27 -3.51 20.52
N ILE A 169 17.00 -3.06 21.54
CA ILE A 169 18.31 -2.45 21.36
C ILE A 169 19.39 -3.40 21.88
N GLY A 170 20.28 -3.84 21.01
CA GLY A 170 21.29 -4.87 21.31
C GLY A 170 22.49 -4.41 22.12
N CYS A 171 22.67 -3.12 22.39
CA CYS A 171 23.81 -2.60 23.13
C CYS A 171 23.44 -1.38 24.00
N VAL A 172 24.32 -1.01 24.91
CA VAL A 172 24.12 0.15 25.80
C VAL A 172 24.42 1.51 25.15
N VAL A 173 24.93 1.52 23.91
CA VAL A 173 25.34 2.76 23.22
C VAL A 173 24.11 3.47 22.61
N ASN A 174 23.21 2.71 22.04
CA ASN A 174 21.96 3.22 21.47
C ASN A 174 20.82 2.93 22.49
N GLY A 175 20.88 3.59 23.60
CA GLY A 175 19.92 3.39 24.67
C GLY A 175 18.57 4.10 24.42
N PRO A 176 17.86 4.49 25.49
CA PRO A 176 16.47 4.97 25.45
C PRO A 176 16.20 6.23 24.62
N GLY A 177 17.12 6.67 23.81
CA GLY A 177 16.99 7.86 22.97
C GLY A 177 16.51 7.59 21.54
N GLU A 178 16.32 6.32 21.15
CA GLU A 178 15.81 5.94 19.81
C GLU A 178 14.35 5.52 19.82
#